data_4673d8af98a9b4ec5d522f3908c3d58a
#
_entry.id   4673d8af98a9b4ec5d522f3908c3d58a
#
_cell.length_a   1.000
_cell.length_b   1.000
_cell.length_c   1.000
_cell.angle_alpha   90.00
_cell.angle_beta   90.00
_cell.angle_gamma   90.00
#
_symmetry.space_group_name_H-M   'P 1'
#
loop_
_entity.id
_entity.type
_entity.pdbx_description
1 polymer ?
#
loop_
_entity_poly.entity_id
_entity_poly.type
_entity_poly.pdbx_seq_one_letter_code
_entity_poly.pdbx_strand_id
1 'polypeptide(L)'
;MNIKYFLLSVVLAIATISYAQDDIVINLDSIKNIKATRYSSVNEVGVGINIANKVIQKFENNTQKRKVENEKPSFIFRTVHGILINTKIFIGAGTGIDFRQNGTYGTRFYYMTFPFFAEFREYFLKGNFNMYLSQRLGAAIFLDTYFNKSFNNGKYTGAFGEFMLGGRYVTGGKKIAINFGVGYRLQYLQRKLTLSYISNGTTQSYPNTPEITLKHYVPIVIGVTF
;
A
#
# COMPACT_ATOMS: atom_id res chain seq x y z
N MET A 1 -4.12 18.12 0.68
CA MET A 1 -3.89 17.80 -0.74
C MET A 1 -5.20 17.29 -1.32
N ASN A 2 -5.69 17.89 -2.39
CA ASN A 2 -6.99 17.53 -2.96
C ASN A 2 -6.82 16.19 -3.71
N ILE A 3 -7.69 15.21 -3.45
CA ILE A 3 -7.61 13.86 -4.03
C ILE A 3 -7.60 13.90 -5.57
N LYS A 4 -8.22 14.96 -6.15
CA LYS A 4 -8.20 15.24 -7.59
C LYS A 4 -6.79 15.49 -8.11
N TYR A 5 -5.93 16.19 -7.37
CA TYR A 5 -4.56 16.47 -7.79
C TYR A 5 -3.64 15.25 -7.63
N PHE A 6 -3.93 14.38 -6.65
CA PHE A 6 -3.21 13.11 -6.52
C PHE A 6 -3.53 12.16 -7.68
N LEU A 7 -4.83 11.99 -8.00
CA LEU A 7 -5.24 11.20 -9.17
C LEU A 7 -4.70 11.79 -10.48
N LEU A 8 -4.70 13.12 -10.60
CA LEU A 8 -4.14 13.80 -11.76
C LEU A 8 -2.63 13.57 -11.87
N SER A 9 -1.88 13.61 -10.77
CA SER A 9 -0.42 13.35 -10.78
C SER A 9 -0.10 11.88 -11.12
N VAL A 10 -0.92 10.92 -10.67
CA VAL A 10 -0.78 9.50 -11.04
C VAL A 10 -1.11 9.28 -12.51
N VAL A 11 -2.19 9.92 -13.02
CA VAL A 11 -2.55 9.87 -14.44
C VAL A 11 -1.49 10.56 -15.30
N LEU A 12 -0.94 11.71 -14.85
CA LEU A 12 0.14 12.40 -15.55
C LEU A 12 1.43 11.56 -15.57
N ALA A 13 1.77 10.89 -14.46
CA ALA A 13 2.92 9.99 -14.41
C ALA A 13 2.74 8.80 -15.36
N ILE A 14 1.54 8.22 -15.42
CA ILE A 14 1.23 7.16 -16.40
C ILE A 14 1.27 7.71 -17.83
N ALA A 15 0.73 8.91 -18.07
CA ALA A 15 0.74 9.56 -19.37
C ALA A 15 2.15 9.94 -19.83
N THR A 16 3.02 10.44 -18.93
CA THR A 16 4.42 10.76 -19.29
C THR A 16 5.22 9.51 -19.60
N ILE A 17 4.97 8.38 -18.93
CA ILE A 17 5.56 7.09 -19.29
C ILE A 17 5.05 6.64 -20.68
N SER A 18 3.77 6.89 -20.99
CA SER A 18 3.20 6.58 -22.31
C SER A 18 3.71 7.50 -23.40
N TYR A 19 3.92 8.80 -23.14
CA TYR A 19 4.47 9.75 -24.14
C TYR A 19 5.95 9.56 -24.45
N ALA A 20 6.73 9.01 -23.49
CA ALA A 20 8.13 8.63 -23.76
C ALA A 20 8.23 7.40 -24.68
N GLN A 21 7.11 6.85 -25.14
CA GLN A 21 7.01 5.69 -26.01
C GLN A 21 6.48 6.02 -27.41
N ASP A 22 6.50 7.28 -27.84
CA ASP A 22 5.97 7.70 -29.16
C ASP A 22 6.67 7.09 -30.39
N ASP A 23 7.66 6.21 -30.20
CA ASP A 23 8.24 5.37 -31.26
C ASP A 23 7.85 3.89 -31.16
N ILE A 24 6.86 3.53 -30.36
CA ILE A 24 6.30 2.18 -30.39
C ILE A 24 5.23 2.12 -31.49
N VAL A 25 5.66 2.05 -32.73
CA VAL A 25 4.92 1.33 -33.76
C VAL A 25 4.75 -0.09 -33.21
N ILE A 26 3.55 -0.42 -32.75
CA ILE A 26 3.18 -1.81 -32.42
C ILE A 26 3.16 -2.53 -33.76
N ASN A 27 4.33 -2.96 -34.19
CA ASN A 27 4.43 -3.89 -35.29
C ASN A 27 3.93 -5.23 -34.74
N LEU A 28 2.75 -5.66 -35.16
CA LEU A 28 2.15 -6.93 -34.79
C LEU A 28 3.10 -8.12 -35.06
N ASP A 29 4.06 -7.99 -35.98
CA ASP A 29 5.12 -8.99 -36.19
C ASP A 29 6.12 -9.06 -35.02
N SER A 30 6.24 -8.01 -34.20
CA SER A 30 7.06 -8.06 -32.99
C SER A 30 6.42 -8.87 -31.86
N ILE A 31 5.10 -9.12 -31.92
CA ILE A 31 4.40 -10.00 -30.97
C ILE A 31 4.89 -11.44 -31.10
N LYS A 32 5.31 -11.88 -32.29
CA LYS A 32 5.94 -13.21 -32.51
C LYS A 32 7.27 -13.36 -31.76
N ASN A 33 7.91 -12.28 -31.33
CA ASN A 33 9.16 -12.26 -30.59
C ASN A 33 9.00 -11.99 -29.09
N ILE A 34 7.80 -12.13 -28.50
CA ILE A 34 7.63 -12.14 -27.04
C ILE A 34 8.30 -13.42 -26.51
N LYS A 35 9.63 -13.41 -26.51
CA LYS A 35 10.43 -14.44 -25.86
C LYS A 35 10.14 -14.41 -24.37
N ALA A 36 9.42 -15.47 -23.96
CA ALA A 36 9.28 -15.90 -22.58
C ALA A 36 8.51 -14.96 -21.64
N THR A 37 7.20 -14.91 -21.81
CA THR A 37 6.30 -14.65 -20.68
C THR A 37 6.40 -15.82 -19.71
N ARG A 38 6.82 -15.56 -18.47
CA ARG A 38 6.90 -16.60 -17.44
C ARG A 38 6.13 -16.19 -16.21
N TYR A 39 5.54 -17.16 -15.55
CA TYR A 39 5.02 -16.96 -14.20
C TYR A 39 6.14 -16.60 -13.25
N SER A 40 5.86 -15.70 -12.31
CA SER A 40 6.79 -15.30 -11.27
C SER A 40 6.01 -14.95 -10.00
N SER A 41 6.56 -15.31 -8.86
CA SER A 41 6.04 -14.93 -7.57
C SER A 41 7.09 -14.11 -6.81
N VAL A 42 6.63 -13.11 -6.09
CA VAL A 42 7.47 -12.24 -5.25
C VAL A 42 6.95 -12.28 -3.82
N ASN A 43 7.78 -12.72 -2.89
CA ASN A 43 7.47 -12.74 -1.47
C ASN A 43 8.34 -11.70 -0.77
N GLU A 44 7.73 -10.80 -0.03
CA GLU A 44 8.40 -9.65 0.60
C GLU A 44 8.09 -9.61 2.10
N VAL A 45 9.09 -9.28 2.88
CA VAL A 45 8.97 -8.90 4.28
C VAL A 45 9.58 -7.51 4.47
N GLY A 46 9.09 -6.76 5.43
CA GLY A 46 9.62 -5.42 5.65
C GLY A 46 9.01 -4.69 6.81
N VAL A 47 9.36 -3.41 6.87
CA VAL A 47 8.84 -2.48 7.85
C VAL A 47 8.24 -1.26 7.16
N GLY A 48 7.15 -0.74 7.70
CA GLY A 48 6.54 0.50 7.26
C GLY A 48 6.71 1.57 8.31
N ILE A 49 7.46 2.62 8.00
CA ILE A 49 7.66 3.77 8.88
C ILE A 49 6.56 4.78 8.60
N ASN A 50 5.79 5.10 9.63
CA ASN A 50 4.76 6.11 9.52
C ASN A 50 5.37 7.52 9.58
N ILE A 51 5.08 8.34 8.58
CA ILE A 51 5.59 9.73 8.51
C ILE A 51 4.51 10.77 8.77
N ALA A 52 3.26 10.46 8.52
CA ALA A 52 2.14 11.37 8.82
C ALA A 52 0.82 10.62 8.86
N ASN A 53 -0.01 10.97 9.85
CA ASN A 53 -1.37 10.49 9.97
C ASN A 53 -2.32 11.63 10.22
N LYS A 54 -3.41 11.67 9.47
CA LYS A 54 -4.47 12.64 9.63
C LYS A 54 -5.80 11.93 9.80
N VAL A 55 -6.44 12.16 10.93
CA VAL A 55 -7.79 11.68 11.22
C VAL A 55 -8.77 12.83 11.07
N ILE A 56 -9.83 12.60 10.32
CA ILE A 56 -10.92 13.55 10.08
C ILE A 56 -12.20 12.89 10.55
N GLN A 57 -12.83 13.49 11.56
CA GLN A 57 -14.13 13.09 12.08
C GLN A 57 -15.17 14.13 11.67
N LYS A 58 -16.26 13.67 11.06
CA LYS A 58 -17.33 14.55 10.59
C LYS A 58 -18.55 14.40 11.52
N PHE A 59 -18.86 15.43 12.27
CA PHE A 59 -20.11 15.59 13.01
C PHE A 59 -21.11 16.36 12.15
N GLU A 60 -22.39 16.32 12.48
CA GLU A 60 -23.44 17.00 11.70
C GLU A 60 -23.14 18.48 11.43
N ASN A 61 -22.64 19.19 12.44
CA ASN A 61 -22.37 20.63 12.34
C ASN A 61 -20.88 20.99 12.46
N ASN A 62 -19.98 20.02 12.56
CA ASN A 62 -18.57 20.29 12.77
C ASN A 62 -17.67 19.21 12.16
N THR A 63 -16.48 19.61 11.75
CA THR A 63 -15.44 18.69 11.25
C THR A 63 -14.20 18.84 12.10
N GLN A 64 -13.88 17.83 12.87
CA GLN A 64 -12.65 17.80 13.65
C GLN A 64 -11.53 17.13 12.83
N LYS A 65 -10.37 17.77 12.81
CA LYS A 65 -9.15 17.27 12.17
C LYS A 65 -8.09 17.09 13.24
N ARG A 66 -7.56 15.88 13.35
CA ARG A 66 -6.52 15.55 14.32
C ARG A 66 -5.33 14.92 13.60
N LYS A 67 -4.14 15.40 13.90
CA LYS A 67 -2.89 14.73 13.53
C LYS A 67 -2.59 13.68 14.59
N VAL A 68 -2.30 12.45 14.19
CA VAL A 68 -1.86 11.39 15.10
C VAL A 68 -0.35 11.32 15.02
N GLU A 69 0.31 11.58 16.13
CA GLU A 69 1.76 11.51 16.26
C GLU A 69 2.15 10.17 16.90
N ASN A 70 3.37 9.70 16.64
CA ASN A 70 3.98 8.53 17.31
C ASN A 70 3.33 7.16 17.01
N GLU A 71 2.83 6.91 15.81
CA GLU A 71 2.56 5.53 15.41
C GLU A 71 3.87 4.75 15.27
N LYS A 72 3.91 3.58 15.89
CA LYS A 72 5.06 2.66 15.79
C LYS A 72 5.18 2.12 14.35
N PRO A 73 6.39 1.73 13.93
CA PRO A 73 6.58 1.05 12.66
C PRO A 73 5.68 -0.18 12.53
N SER A 74 5.23 -0.46 11.33
CA SER A 74 4.48 -1.67 11.00
C SER A 74 5.42 -2.75 10.50
N PHE A 75 5.10 -4.01 10.77
CA PHE A 75 5.69 -5.15 10.08
C PHE A 75 4.85 -5.48 8.84
N ILE A 76 5.52 -5.78 7.74
CA ILE A 76 4.90 -6.01 6.43
C ILE A 76 5.28 -7.40 5.96
N PHE A 77 4.29 -8.19 5.56
CA PHE A 77 4.47 -9.42 4.81
C PHE A 77 3.58 -9.40 3.58
N ARG A 78 4.10 -9.73 2.41
CA ARG A 78 3.36 -9.73 1.14
C ARG A 78 3.77 -10.85 0.23
N THR A 79 2.80 -11.32 -0.54
CA THR A 79 3.01 -12.21 -1.66
C THR A 79 2.33 -11.64 -2.90
N VAL A 80 3.04 -11.66 -4.02
CA VAL A 80 2.55 -11.18 -5.31
C VAL A 80 2.76 -12.27 -6.35
N HIS A 81 1.73 -12.59 -7.08
CA HIS A 81 1.75 -13.59 -8.14
C HIS A 81 1.43 -12.91 -9.46
N GLY A 82 2.18 -13.22 -10.50
CA GLY A 82 2.00 -12.53 -11.78
C GLY A 82 2.84 -13.13 -12.90
N ILE A 83 2.94 -12.35 -13.95
CA ILE A 83 3.68 -12.68 -15.16
C ILE A 83 4.81 -11.68 -15.39
N LEU A 84 5.99 -12.19 -15.73
CA LEU A 84 7.14 -11.41 -16.15
C LEU A 84 7.24 -11.44 -17.67
N ILE A 85 7.11 -10.29 -18.30
CA ILE A 85 7.12 -10.10 -19.75
C ILE A 85 8.51 -9.58 -20.15
N ASN A 86 9.15 -10.27 -21.10
CA ASN A 86 10.46 -9.87 -21.66
C ASN A 86 11.55 -9.56 -20.60
N THR A 87 11.47 -10.17 -19.42
CA THR A 87 12.36 -9.90 -18.27
C THR A 87 12.36 -8.46 -17.74
N LYS A 88 11.56 -7.58 -18.31
CA LYS A 88 11.53 -6.15 -17.99
C LYS A 88 10.28 -5.70 -17.26
N ILE A 89 9.13 -6.29 -17.59
CA ILE A 89 7.83 -5.87 -17.06
C ILE A 89 7.21 -7.02 -16.28
N PHE A 90 6.85 -6.77 -15.04
CA PHE A 90 6.08 -7.69 -14.22
C PHE A 90 4.71 -7.08 -13.94
N ILE A 91 3.68 -7.87 -14.17
CA ILE A 91 2.29 -7.51 -13.83
C ILE A 91 1.75 -8.63 -12.95
N GLY A 92 1.21 -8.26 -11.80
CA GLY A 92 0.73 -9.23 -10.84
C GLY A 92 -0.40 -8.71 -9.95
N ALA A 93 -0.95 -9.65 -9.20
CA ALA A 93 -1.86 -9.38 -8.10
C ALA A 93 -1.26 -9.92 -6.81
N GLY A 94 -1.49 -9.20 -5.73
CA GLY A 94 -0.89 -9.54 -4.46
C GLY A 94 -1.83 -9.35 -3.28
N THR A 95 -1.44 -9.99 -2.19
CA THR A 95 -2.05 -9.82 -0.87
C THR A 95 -0.96 -9.86 0.20
N GLY A 96 -1.35 -9.61 1.43
CA GLY A 96 -0.40 -9.66 2.53
C GLY A 96 -1.02 -9.34 3.87
N ILE A 97 -0.16 -9.09 4.82
CA ILE A 97 -0.51 -8.65 6.17
C ILE A 97 0.42 -7.51 6.55
N ASP A 98 -0.16 -6.38 6.93
CA ASP A 98 0.55 -5.29 7.60
C ASP A 98 0.15 -5.33 9.08
N PHE A 99 1.07 -5.66 9.94
CA PHE A 99 0.86 -5.75 11.38
C PHE A 99 1.41 -4.53 12.09
N ARG A 100 0.62 -3.94 12.99
CA ARG A 100 1.00 -2.73 13.73
C ARG A 100 0.65 -2.82 15.19
N GLN A 101 1.52 -2.21 15.98
CA GLN A 101 1.24 -1.88 17.35
C GLN A 101 0.99 -0.38 17.45
N ASN A 102 -0.17 0.00 17.94
CA ASN A 102 -0.45 1.37 18.34
C ASN A 102 -0.52 1.45 19.85
N GLY A 103 0.11 2.42 20.46
CA GLY A 103 0.10 2.60 21.91
C GLY A 103 -0.20 4.05 22.25
N THR A 104 -1.35 4.27 22.89
CA THR A 104 -1.63 5.54 23.54
C THR A 104 -1.97 5.24 24.99
N TYR A 105 -1.21 5.85 25.92
CA TYR A 105 -1.50 5.83 27.37
C TYR A 105 -1.81 4.43 27.98
N GLY A 106 -0.82 3.53 27.94
CA GLY A 106 -0.87 2.27 28.71
C GLY A 106 -1.66 1.11 28.04
N THR A 107 -2.42 1.36 27.01
CA THR A 107 -3.13 0.33 26.26
C THR A 107 -2.42 0.03 24.93
N ARG A 108 -2.05 -1.24 24.72
CA ARG A 108 -1.44 -1.70 23.48
C ARG A 108 -2.55 -2.22 22.55
N PHE A 109 -2.72 -1.56 21.43
CA PHE A 109 -3.65 -2.00 20.39
C PHE A 109 -2.85 -2.59 19.23
N TYR A 110 -3.32 -3.71 18.70
CA TYR A 110 -2.74 -4.32 17.52
C TYR A 110 -3.73 -4.19 16.38
N TYR A 111 -3.24 -3.72 15.24
CA TYR A 111 -4.03 -3.62 14.02
C TYR A 111 -3.45 -4.55 12.98
N MET A 112 -4.31 -5.32 12.35
CA MET A 112 -3.95 -6.12 11.18
C MET A 112 -4.65 -5.53 9.96
N THR A 113 -3.89 -5.34 8.92
CA THR A 113 -4.40 -4.90 7.62
C THR A 113 -4.12 -5.97 6.60
N PHE A 114 -5.13 -6.33 5.84
CA PHE A 114 -5.04 -7.27 4.72
C PHE A 114 -5.15 -6.48 3.42
N PRO A 115 -4.03 -6.10 2.77
CA PRO A 115 -4.04 -5.45 1.48
C PRO A 115 -4.30 -6.46 0.37
N PHE A 116 -5.11 -6.05 -0.63
CA PHE A 116 -5.31 -6.73 -1.90
C PHE A 116 -5.00 -5.72 -2.99
N PHE A 117 -4.08 -6.03 -3.90
CA PHE A 117 -3.58 -5.03 -4.85
C PHE A 117 -3.17 -5.65 -6.17
N ALA A 118 -3.20 -4.81 -7.21
CA ALA A 118 -2.49 -5.03 -8.45
C ALA A 118 -1.10 -4.37 -8.36
N GLU A 119 -0.11 -5.01 -8.94
CA GLU A 119 1.26 -4.51 -9.05
C GLU A 119 1.69 -4.44 -10.50
N PHE A 120 2.25 -3.30 -10.88
CA PHE A 120 3.05 -3.10 -12.07
C PHE A 120 4.48 -2.83 -11.63
N ARG A 121 5.45 -3.58 -12.19
CA ARG A 121 6.86 -3.41 -11.89
C ARG A 121 7.66 -3.39 -13.17
N GLU A 122 8.49 -2.38 -13.33
CA GLU A 122 9.40 -2.24 -14.46
C GLU A 122 10.84 -2.40 -13.99
N TYR A 123 11.62 -3.25 -14.69
CA TYR A 123 13.01 -3.51 -14.42
C TYR A 123 13.88 -2.76 -15.42
N PHE A 124 14.80 -1.96 -14.90
CA PHE A 124 15.81 -1.23 -15.65
C PHE A 124 17.15 -1.94 -15.49
N LEU A 125 18.06 -1.70 -16.38
CA LEU A 125 19.39 -2.30 -16.45
C LEU A 125 19.37 -3.76 -16.93
N LYS A 126 20.51 -4.18 -17.45
CA LYS A 126 20.75 -5.55 -17.90
C LYS A 126 21.80 -6.18 -17.01
N GLY A 127 21.72 -7.50 -16.82
CA GLY A 127 22.68 -8.25 -16.02
C GLY A 127 22.06 -8.90 -14.80
N ASN A 128 22.92 -9.31 -13.87
CA ASN A 128 22.46 -9.97 -12.64
C ASN A 128 21.85 -9.01 -11.63
N PHE A 129 22.20 -7.72 -11.71
CA PHE A 129 21.61 -6.68 -10.89
C PHE A 129 20.71 -5.78 -11.76
N ASN A 130 19.46 -5.65 -11.37
CA ASN A 130 18.48 -4.81 -12.03
C ASN A 130 17.86 -3.86 -11.00
N MET A 131 17.71 -2.61 -11.36
CA MET A 131 16.84 -1.70 -10.59
C MET A 131 15.40 -1.88 -11.03
N TYR A 132 14.46 -1.60 -10.17
CA TYR A 132 13.05 -1.61 -10.54
C TYR A 132 12.27 -0.44 -9.94
N LEU A 133 11.23 -0.08 -10.66
CA LEU A 133 10.16 0.78 -10.22
C LEU A 133 8.90 -0.06 -10.09
N SER A 134 8.22 0.02 -8.95
CA SER A 134 6.98 -0.70 -8.72
C SER A 134 5.87 0.25 -8.32
N GLN A 135 4.69 0.04 -8.88
CA GLN A 135 3.46 0.73 -8.54
C GLN A 135 2.43 -0.30 -8.09
N ARG A 136 1.79 -0.03 -6.95
CA ARG A 136 0.76 -0.89 -6.37
C ARG A 136 -0.48 -0.07 -6.09
N LEU A 137 -1.62 -0.55 -6.55
CA LEU A 137 -2.91 0.05 -6.29
C LEU A 137 -3.86 -1.02 -5.76
N GLY A 138 -4.59 -0.70 -4.71
CA GLY A 138 -5.44 -1.71 -4.12
C GLY A 138 -6.37 -1.22 -3.02
N ALA A 139 -7.06 -2.21 -2.45
CA ALA A 139 -7.91 -2.05 -1.30
C ALA A 139 -7.26 -2.70 -0.07
N ALA A 140 -7.63 -2.23 1.10
CA ALA A 140 -7.19 -2.80 2.37
C ALA A 140 -8.38 -3.02 3.30
N ILE A 141 -8.44 -4.19 3.90
CA ILE A 141 -9.39 -4.52 4.95
C ILE A 141 -8.63 -4.46 6.27
N PHE A 142 -9.17 -3.70 7.21
CA PHE A 142 -8.63 -3.60 8.55
C PHE A 142 -9.43 -4.48 9.49
N LEU A 143 -8.72 -5.28 10.26
CA LEU A 143 -9.26 -5.96 11.43
C LEU A 143 -8.64 -5.32 12.67
N ASP A 144 -9.51 -4.76 13.49
CA ASP A 144 -9.13 -4.29 14.82
C ASP A 144 -9.14 -5.51 15.75
N THR A 145 -7.97 -6.05 16.07
CA THR A 145 -7.86 -7.17 16.99
C THR A 145 -7.84 -6.63 18.42
N TYR A 146 -8.99 -6.48 19.00
CA TYR A 146 -9.14 -6.08 20.38
C TYR A 146 -9.17 -7.28 21.31
N PHE A 147 -8.21 -7.35 22.21
CA PHE A 147 -8.26 -8.24 23.37
C PHE A 147 -9.18 -7.72 24.50
N ASN A 148 -9.78 -6.54 24.34
CA ASN A 148 -10.66 -5.97 25.36
C ASN A 148 -12.02 -5.59 24.76
N LYS A 149 -13.09 -6.21 25.30
CA LYS A 149 -14.48 -6.18 24.79
C LYS A 149 -15.20 -4.82 24.82
N SER A 150 -14.52 -3.72 25.12
CA SER A 150 -15.16 -2.42 25.38
C SER A 150 -15.23 -1.44 24.23
N PHE A 151 -14.69 -1.76 23.04
CA PHE A 151 -14.77 -0.86 21.90
C PHE A 151 -15.43 -1.53 20.70
N ASN A 152 -16.38 -0.83 20.11
CA ASN A 152 -17.11 -1.27 18.92
C ASN A 152 -16.16 -1.73 17.81
N ASN A 153 -16.30 -2.99 17.41
CA ASN A 153 -15.58 -3.63 16.31
C ASN A 153 -15.89 -2.94 14.97
N GLY A 154 -15.25 -1.81 14.71
CA GLY A 154 -15.34 -1.11 13.43
C GLY A 154 -14.49 -1.80 12.38
N LYS A 155 -15.11 -2.40 11.38
CA LYS A 155 -14.41 -2.81 10.17
C LYS A 155 -14.05 -1.55 9.39
N TYR A 156 -12.74 -1.37 9.12
CA TYR A 156 -12.29 -0.35 8.18
C TYR A 156 -12.14 -0.98 6.81
N THR A 157 -12.55 -0.26 5.81
CA THR A 157 -12.19 -0.53 4.43
C THR A 157 -11.53 0.70 3.85
N GLY A 158 -10.63 0.50 2.94
CA GLY A 158 -9.96 1.63 2.32
C GLY A 158 -9.21 1.26 1.08
N ALA A 159 -8.66 2.28 0.44
CA ALA A 159 -7.81 2.16 -0.72
C ALA A 159 -6.40 2.59 -0.39
N PHE A 160 -5.42 2.07 -1.10
CA PHE A 160 -4.05 2.56 -1.02
C PHE A 160 -3.39 2.60 -2.38
N GLY A 161 -2.42 3.52 -2.50
CA GLY A 161 -1.46 3.55 -3.57
C GLY A 161 -0.06 3.50 -3.00
N GLU A 162 0.81 2.72 -3.61
CA GLU A 162 2.20 2.58 -3.21
C GLU A 162 3.10 2.67 -4.42
N PHE A 163 4.19 3.40 -4.26
CA PHE A 163 5.23 3.56 -5.24
C PHE A 163 6.56 3.16 -4.62
N MET A 164 7.34 2.31 -5.29
CA MET A 164 8.59 1.79 -4.76
C MET A 164 9.70 1.84 -5.79
N LEU A 165 10.89 2.21 -5.33
CA LEU A 165 12.15 2.05 -6.04
C LEU A 165 12.96 0.96 -5.36
N GLY A 166 13.56 0.08 -6.13
CA GLY A 166 14.34 -1.01 -5.55
C GLY A 166 15.38 -1.61 -6.47
N GLY A 167 16.09 -2.59 -5.94
CA GLY A 167 17.06 -3.41 -6.65
C GLY A 167 16.65 -4.88 -6.60
N ARG A 168 17.01 -5.60 -7.65
CA ARG A 168 16.83 -7.02 -7.81
C ARG A 168 18.17 -7.66 -8.21
N TYR A 169 18.64 -8.60 -7.42
CA TYR A 169 19.80 -9.41 -7.73
C TYR A 169 19.39 -10.82 -8.13
N VAL A 170 19.66 -11.22 -9.36
CA VAL A 170 19.35 -12.54 -9.91
C VAL A 170 20.50 -13.47 -9.59
N THR A 171 20.23 -14.56 -8.89
CA THR A 171 21.25 -15.57 -8.54
C THR A 171 21.71 -16.34 -9.78
N GLY A 172 22.90 -16.95 -9.71
CA GLY A 172 23.54 -17.61 -10.85
C GLY A 172 22.70 -18.71 -11.53
N GLY A 173 21.72 -19.31 -10.83
CA GLY A 173 20.77 -20.26 -11.42
C GLY A 173 19.62 -19.63 -12.20
N LYS A 174 19.50 -18.30 -12.26
CA LYS A 174 18.46 -17.51 -12.96
C LYS A 174 17.01 -17.81 -12.57
N LYS A 175 16.78 -18.65 -11.54
CA LYS A 175 15.44 -19.02 -11.07
C LYS A 175 15.00 -18.20 -9.85
N ILE A 176 15.96 -17.76 -9.05
CA ILE A 176 15.73 -17.06 -7.81
C ILE A 176 16.36 -15.67 -7.89
N ALA A 177 15.67 -14.66 -7.39
CA ALA A 177 16.24 -13.34 -7.25
C ALA A 177 15.91 -12.76 -5.86
N ILE A 178 16.84 -12.00 -5.31
CA ILE A 178 16.67 -11.25 -4.07
C ILE A 178 16.29 -9.82 -4.46
N ASN A 179 15.26 -9.29 -3.83
CA ASN A 179 14.80 -7.93 -4.05
C ASN A 179 14.97 -7.11 -2.76
N PHE A 180 15.22 -5.83 -2.90
CA PHE A 180 15.13 -4.86 -1.83
C PHE A 180 14.49 -3.60 -2.38
N GLY A 181 13.71 -2.90 -1.56
CA GLY A 181 13.01 -1.71 -2.03
C GLY A 181 12.64 -0.77 -0.89
N VAL A 182 12.57 0.50 -1.25
CA VAL A 182 12.04 1.57 -0.41
C VAL A 182 11.00 2.32 -1.21
N GLY A 183 9.96 2.80 -0.54
CA GLY A 183 8.86 3.43 -1.25
C GLY A 183 8.09 4.43 -0.43
N TYR A 184 6.98 4.84 -1.00
CA TYR A 184 6.00 5.71 -0.36
C TYR A 184 4.62 5.12 -0.58
N ARG A 185 3.84 5.00 0.51
CA ARG A 185 2.45 4.55 0.49
C ARG A 185 1.55 5.63 1.04
N LEU A 186 0.51 5.93 0.30
CA LEU A 186 -0.65 6.68 0.77
C LEU A 186 -1.81 5.71 0.97
N GLN A 187 -2.39 5.72 2.16
CA GLN A 187 -3.52 4.88 2.51
C GLN A 187 -4.69 5.72 3.00
N TYR A 188 -5.83 5.54 2.37
CA TYR A 188 -7.12 6.09 2.75
C TYR A 188 -7.94 5.03 3.45
N LEU A 189 -8.46 5.34 4.62
CA LEU A 189 -9.29 4.44 5.41
C LEU A 189 -10.54 5.16 5.83
N GLN A 190 -11.66 4.45 5.79
CA GLN A 190 -12.94 4.95 6.24
C GLN A 190 -13.60 3.95 7.17
N ARG A 191 -14.17 4.44 8.27
CA ARG A 191 -15.04 3.69 9.18
C ARG A 191 -16.17 4.55 9.67
N LYS A 192 -17.18 3.90 10.25
CA LYS A 192 -18.23 4.55 11.05
C LYS A 192 -18.02 4.17 12.51
N LEU A 193 -18.05 5.15 13.39
CA LEU A 193 -17.86 4.99 14.82
C LEU A 193 -19.10 5.46 15.56
N THR A 194 -19.38 4.84 16.71
CA THR A 194 -20.22 5.44 17.72
C THR A 194 -19.30 6.15 18.71
N LEU A 195 -19.38 7.47 18.75
CA LEU A 195 -18.61 8.29 19.68
C LEU A 195 -19.52 8.63 20.86
N SER A 196 -19.05 8.37 22.07
CA SER A 196 -19.73 8.79 23.28
C SER A 196 -18.79 9.67 24.10
N TYR A 197 -19.27 10.79 24.56
CA TYR A 197 -18.57 11.66 25.50
C TYR A 197 -19.47 12.12 26.61
N ILE A 198 -18.90 12.41 27.76
CA ILE A 198 -19.62 12.93 28.93
C ILE A 198 -19.49 14.44 28.90
N SER A 199 -20.61 15.14 28.84
CA SER A 199 -20.70 16.59 28.97
C SER A 199 -21.69 16.91 30.08
N ASN A 200 -21.26 17.69 31.06
CA ASN A 200 -22.10 18.08 32.22
C ASN A 200 -22.79 16.90 32.91
N GLY A 201 -22.08 15.78 33.07
CA GLY A 201 -22.63 14.57 33.70
C GLY A 201 -23.59 13.75 32.83
N THR A 202 -23.87 14.19 31.59
CA THR A 202 -24.75 13.48 30.66
C THR A 202 -23.92 12.84 29.55
N THR A 203 -24.15 11.56 29.29
CA THR A 203 -23.49 10.87 28.16
C THR A 203 -24.22 11.20 26.87
N GLN A 204 -23.52 11.91 25.98
CA GLN A 204 -23.97 12.15 24.62
C GLN A 204 -23.34 11.11 23.69
N SER A 205 -24.16 10.47 22.85
CA SER A 205 -23.72 9.44 21.91
C SER A 205 -24.04 9.89 20.48
N TYR A 206 -23.03 9.84 19.63
CA TYR A 206 -23.13 10.12 18.19
C TYR A 206 -22.90 8.83 17.41
N PRO A 207 -23.99 8.10 17.07
CA PRO A 207 -23.90 6.87 16.31
C PRO A 207 -23.50 7.17 14.85
N ASN A 208 -22.81 6.19 14.22
CA ASN A 208 -22.46 6.25 12.81
C ASN A 208 -21.62 7.47 12.37
N THR A 209 -20.86 8.09 13.27
CA THR A 209 -19.96 9.19 12.93
C THR A 209 -18.89 8.72 11.94
N PRO A 210 -18.84 9.29 10.73
CA PRO A 210 -17.83 8.90 9.75
C PRO A 210 -16.45 9.41 10.17
N GLU A 211 -15.49 8.49 10.22
CA GLU A 211 -14.07 8.79 10.44
C GLU A 211 -13.29 8.42 9.20
N ILE A 212 -12.50 9.35 8.70
CA ILE A 212 -11.58 9.17 7.59
C ILE A 212 -10.16 9.31 8.13
N THR A 213 -9.33 8.34 7.84
CA THR A 213 -7.90 8.37 8.20
C THR A 213 -7.07 8.34 6.94
N LEU A 214 -6.18 9.32 6.80
CA LEU A 214 -5.15 9.38 5.77
C LEU A 214 -3.82 9.03 6.42
N LYS A 215 -3.16 8.01 5.90
CA LYS A 215 -1.89 7.51 6.42
C LYS A 215 -0.81 7.56 5.34
N HIS A 216 0.34 8.03 5.74
CA HIS A 216 1.53 8.16 4.88
C HIS A 216 2.65 7.31 5.45
N TYR A 217 3.21 6.42 4.64
CA TYR A 217 4.25 5.48 5.05
C TYR A 217 5.43 5.50 4.13
N VAL A 218 6.58 5.13 4.69
CA VAL A 218 7.76 4.72 3.95
C VAL A 218 7.94 3.21 4.18
N PRO A 219 7.50 2.33 3.27
CA PRO A 219 7.81 0.92 3.32
C PRO A 219 9.28 0.69 2.93
N ILE A 220 9.95 -0.18 3.69
CA ILE A 220 11.28 -0.72 3.39
C ILE A 220 11.13 -2.22 3.40
N VAL A 221 11.41 -2.87 2.26
CA VAL A 221 11.17 -4.30 2.10
C VAL A 221 12.39 -5.02 1.55
N ILE A 222 12.50 -6.30 1.92
CA ILE A 222 13.37 -7.28 1.28
C ILE A 222 12.50 -8.46 0.85
N GLY A 223 12.83 -9.10 -0.27
CA GLY A 223 12.02 -10.18 -0.79
C GLY A 223 12.79 -11.15 -1.66
N VAL A 224 12.09 -12.24 -2.01
CA VAL A 224 12.59 -13.27 -2.91
C VAL A 224 11.59 -13.44 -4.04
N THR A 225 12.12 -13.51 -5.26
CA THR A 225 11.38 -13.81 -6.50
C THR A 225 11.73 -15.20 -6.99
N PHE A 226 10.72 -15.95 -7.39
CA PHE A 226 10.81 -17.27 -8.02
C PHE A 226 10.27 -17.24 -9.44
#